data_64689197421e3a2d333d21283c5f7813
#
_entry.id   64689197421e3a2d333d21283c5f7813
#
_cell.length_a   1.000
_cell.length_b   1.000
_cell.length_c   1.000
_cell.angle_alpha   90.00
_cell.angle_beta   90.00
_cell.angle_gamma   90.00
#
_symmetry.space_group_name_H-M   'P 1'
#
loop_
_entity.id
_entity.type
_entity.pdbx_description
1 polymer ?
#
loop_
_entity_poly.entity_id
_entity_poly.type
_entity_poly.pdbx_seq_one_letter_code
_entity_poly.pdbx_strand_id
1 'polypeptide(L)'
;NRCNMMCNPCFMDANQVGYVHELTWEDVKQILDNSINVKPKRQMSVQFSGGEPTLSPYFLDAVAYSRKIGYLSVQAATNGIRFAQDLDFAKRAKAAGLRLVYLQFDGVTNEANNHRGVGNLFDVKKRAIENLKTAGIDVTLVTTIVNTINDQQVGPIIQFAIDNVDKINAVSFQPVSFTGRDEDIDDEARKKQRYTLSHLAHDVKKQLGLTEPMRDWYPLSASGPFSDLRDQLEGLDTEWGALKCGCHPNCGIGTLLLVNETTRTAVPFPQILDTDRVLEDLKIINDTCRAKPVTVFQFVLTILRNARFSEMPEGMNLRE
;
A
#
# COMPACT_ATOMS: atom_id res chain seq x y z
N ASN A 1 -7.33 -18.52 -10.35
CA ASN A 1 -8.06 -17.35 -10.87
C ASN A 1 -9.56 -17.32 -10.49
N ARG A 2 -10.01 -18.18 -9.54
CA ARG A 2 -11.38 -18.15 -9.00
C ARG A 2 -11.63 -16.86 -8.22
N CYS A 3 -12.77 -16.22 -8.45
CA CYS A 3 -13.23 -15.06 -7.71
C CYS A 3 -14.73 -15.14 -7.41
N ASN A 4 -15.18 -14.54 -6.33
CA ASN A 4 -16.60 -14.39 -5.98
C ASN A 4 -17.18 -13.03 -6.43
N MET A 5 -16.47 -12.32 -7.31
CA MET A 5 -16.90 -11.08 -7.93
C MET A 5 -16.70 -11.13 -9.45
N MET A 6 -17.49 -10.32 -10.18
CA MET A 6 -17.43 -10.17 -11.65
C MET A 6 -17.13 -8.70 -11.98
N CYS A 7 -15.94 -8.25 -11.57
CA CYS A 7 -15.52 -6.87 -11.74
C CYS A 7 -15.28 -6.49 -13.20
N ASN A 8 -15.58 -5.25 -13.54
CA ASN A 8 -15.16 -4.61 -14.77
C ASN A 8 -14.66 -3.18 -14.43
N PRO A 9 -13.35 -2.88 -14.53
CA PRO A 9 -12.25 -3.70 -15.06
C PRO A 9 -11.80 -4.86 -14.15
N CYS A 10 -11.18 -5.89 -14.75
CA CYS A 10 -10.48 -6.96 -14.03
C CYS A 10 -9.25 -7.38 -14.84
N PHE A 11 -8.05 -6.97 -14.41
CA PHE A 11 -6.80 -7.25 -15.14
C PHE A 11 -6.43 -8.74 -15.17
N MET A 12 -6.95 -9.55 -14.23
CA MET A 12 -6.75 -10.99 -14.19
C MET A 12 -7.77 -11.77 -15.01
N ASP A 13 -8.80 -11.11 -15.52
CA ASP A 13 -9.96 -11.73 -16.16
C ASP A 13 -10.50 -12.94 -15.40
N ALA A 14 -10.65 -12.77 -14.08
CA ALA A 14 -11.09 -13.85 -13.20
C ALA A 14 -12.44 -14.39 -13.61
N ASN A 15 -12.61 -15.72 -13.54
CA ASN A 15 -13.80 -16.50 -13.91
C ASN A 15 -14.16 -16.55 -15.41
N GLN A 16 -13.39 -15.89 -16.31
CA GLN A 16 -13.73 -15.83 -17.74
C GLN A 16 -12.70 -16.48 -18.68
N VAL A 17 -11.61 -16.97 -18.19
CA VAL A 17 -10.51 -17.52 -18.99
C VAL A 17 -10.77 -18.95 -19.47
N GLY A 18 -12.01 -19.37 -19.61
CA GLY A 18 -12.38 -20.71 -20.10
C GLY A 18 -12.08 -21.86 -19.13
N TYR A 19 -11.22 -21.68 -18.15
CA TYR A 19 -10.93 -22.63 -17.09
C TYR A 19 -10.55 -21.93 -15.78
N VAL A 20 -10.84 -22.58 -14.66
CA VAL A 20 -10.37 -22.14 -13.34
C VAL A 20 -9.07 -22.89 -13.05
N HIS A 21 -7.95 -22.16 -13.01
CA HIS A 21 -6.67 -22.71 -12.56
C HIS A 21 -6.46 -22.37 -11.08
N GLU A 22 -6.26 -23.39 -10.28
CA GLU A 22 -5.91 -23.26 -8.87
C GLU A 22 -4.63 -24.06 -8.59
N LEU A 23 -3.72 -23.43 -7.86
CA LEU A 23 -2.49 -24.08 -7.44
C LEU A 23 -2.80 -25.20 -6.43
N THR A 24 -2.08 -26.29 -6.50
CA THR A 24 -2.09 -27.32 -5.47
C THR A 24 -1.32 -26.81 -4.23
N TRP A 25 -1.47 -27.51 -3.12
CA TRP A 25 -0.69 -27.20 -1.92
C TRP A 25 0.82 -27.33 -2.17
N GLU A 26 1.22 -28.32 -2.93
CA GLU A 26 2.60 -28.59 -3.33
C GLU A 26 3.16 -27.43 -4.17
N ASP A 27 2.40 -26.93 -5.15
CA ASP A 27 2.78 -25.78 -5.96
C ASP A 27 3.00 -24.53 -5.10
N VAL A 28 2.07 -24.25 -4.17
CA VAL A 28 2.18 -23.11 -3.25
C VAL A 28 3.46 -23.19 -2.42
N LYS A 29 3.76 -24.35 -1.84
CA LYS A 29 5.01 -24.56 -1.07
C LYS A 29 6.24 -24.36 -1.94
N GLN A 30 6.28 -24.97 -3.11
CA GLN A 30 7.41 -24.88 -4.01
C GLN A 30 7.69 -23.43 -4.45
N ILE A 31 6.64 -22.66 -4.76
CA ILE A 31 6.77 -21.25 -5.14
C ILE A 31 7.36 -20.45 -3.96
N LEU A 32 6.84 -20.65 -2.76
CA LEU A 32 7.30 -19.96 -1.55
C LEU A 32 8.75 -20.30 -1.21
N ASP A 33 9.13 -21.58 -1.26
CA ASP A 33 10.48 -22.05 -0.99
C ASP A 33 11.49 -21.54 -2.02
N ASN A 34 11.13 -21.57 -3.30
CA ASN A 34 11.98 -21.05 -4.37
C ASN A 34 12.20 -19.54 -4.21
N SER A 35 11.12 -18.80 -3.94
CA SER A 35 11.18 -17.34 -3.85
C SER A 35 12.01 -16.85 -2.67
N ILE A 36 11.88 -17.45 -1.47
CA ILE A 36 12.64 -17.05 -0.28
C ILE A 36 14.15 -17.34 -0.42
N ASN A 37 14.53 -18.24 -1.31
CA ASN A 37 15.91 -18.63 -1.57
C ASN A 37 16.60 -17.84 -2.68
N VAL A 38 15.91 -16.87 -3.30
CA VAL A 38 16.52 -16.01 -4.33
C VAL A 38 17.69 -15.22 -3.76
N LYS A 39 18.79 -15.15 -4.51
CA LYS A 39 20.01 -14.43 -4.14
C LYS A 39 20.06 -13.02 -4.78
N PRO A 40 20.66 -12.02 -4.15
CA PRO A 40 21.18 -12.02 -2.77
C PRO A 40 20.06 -12.17 -1.75
N LYS A 41 20.32 -12.91 -0.67
CA LYS A 41 19.30 -13.12 0.37
C LYS A 41 18.94 -11.79 1.00
N ARG A 42 17.68 -11.47 0.97
CA ARG A 42 17.09 -10.27 1.58
C ARG A 42 15.84 -10.65 2.34
N GLN A 43 15.41 -9.76 3.18
CA GLN A 43 14.11 -9.92 3.80
C GLN A 43 13.01 -9.78 2.77
N MET A 44 12.12 -10.73 2.77
CA MET A 44 11.09 -10.83 1.75
C MET A 44 9.70 -10.68 2.37
N SER A 45 8.87 -9.92 1.67
CA SER A 45 7.42 -9.96 1.85
C SER A 45 6.82 -10.87 0.78
N VAL A 46 5.68 -11.47 1.09
CA VAL A 46 4.84 -12.17 0.13
C VAL A 46 3.43 -11.64 0.18
N GLN A 47 2.84 -11.42 -0.99
CA GLN A 47 1.45 -11.02 -1.13
C GLN A 47 0.67 -12.09 -1.88
N PHE A 48 -0.30 -12.68 -1.22
CA PHE A 48 -1.26 -13.59 -1.85
C PHE A 48 -2.27 -12.81 -2.66
N SER A 49 -2.44 -13.19 -3.92
CA SER A 49 -3.33 -12.56 -4.88
C SER A 49 -3.93 -13.65 -5.80
N GLY A 50 -4.58 -13.24 -6.88
CA GLY A 50 -5.18 -14.11 -7.86
C GLY A 50 -6.54 -13.57 -8.30
N GLY A 51 -7.59 -14.40 -8.37
CA GLY A 51 -8.96 -13.92 -8.33
C GLY A 51 -9.26 -13.39 -6.92
N GLU A 52 -9.77 -14.23 -6.03
CA GLU A 52 -9.89 -13.90 -4.61
C GLU A 52 -9.13 -14.96 -3.78
N PRO A 53 -7.99 -14.59 -3.15
CA PRO A 53 -7.13 -15.56 -2.46
C PRO A 53 -7.80 -16.22 -1.25
N THR A 54 -8.73 -15.55 -0.58
CA THR A 54 -9.42 -16.09 0.59
C THR A 54 -10.40 -17.24 0.26
N LEU A 55 -10.67 -17.48 -1.02
CA LEU A 55 -11.45 -18.64 -1.48
C LEU A 55 -10.63 -19.93 -1.54
N SER A 56 -9.29 -19.82 -1.59
CA SER A 56 -8.43 -21.01 -1.58
C SER A 56 -8.57 -21.76 -0.25
N PRO A 57 -8.74 -23.10 -0.28
CA PRO A 57 -8.78 -23.91 0.94
C PRO A 57 -7.45 -23.84 1.68
N TYR A 58 -6.36 -23.54 1.02
CA TYR A 58 -4.99 -23.46 1.56
C TYR A 58 -4.59 -22.07 2.04
N PHE A 59 -5.47 -21.06 1.98
CA PHE A 59 -5.08 -19.68 2.26
C PHE A 59 -4.42 -19.51 3.64
N LEU A 60 -5.06 -20.00 4.70
CA LEU A 60 -4.51 -19.88 6.06
C LEU A 60 -3.22 -20.70 6.24
N ASP A 61 -3.16 -21.88 5.64
CA ASP A 61 -1.96 -22.73 5.69
C ASP A 61 -0.79 -22.09 4.94
N ALA A 62 -1.07 -21.44 3.80
CA ALA A 62 -0.06 -20.71 3.02
C ALA A 62 0.48 -19.51 3.79
N VAL A 63 -0.40 -18.76 4.50
CA VAL A 63 0.02 -17.68 5.38
C VAL A 63 0.92 -18.20 6.49
N ALA A 64 0.52 -19.26 7.19
CA ALA A 64 1.30 -19.87 8.27
C ALA A 64 2.63 -20.42 7.78
N TYR A 65 2.63 -21.10 6.63
CA TYR A 65 3.84 -21.64 6.03
C TYR A 65 4.82 -20.54 5.65
N SER A 66 4.35 -19.44 5.04
CA SER A 66 5.19 -18.29 4.69
C SER A 66 5.91 -17.73 5.91
N ARG A 67 5.21 -17.55 7.03
CA ARG A 67 5.84 -17.11 8.29
C ARG A 67 6.88 -18.11 8.79
N LYS A 68 6.54 -19.40 8.76
CA LYS A 68 7.43 -20.47 9.21
C LYS A 68 8.76 -20.51 8.48
N ILE A 69 8.76 -20.28 7.14
CA ILE A 69 9.97 -20.34 6.32
C ILE A 69 10.76 -19.02 6.27
N GLY A 70 10.24 -17.94 6.91
CA GLY A 70 10.99 -16.72 7.13
C GLY A 70 10.55 -15.47 6.36
N TYR A 71 9.38 -15.49 5.71
CA TYR A 71 8.80 -14.23 5.19
C TYR A 71 8.43 -13.30 6.34
N LEU A 72 8.89 -12.06 6.29
CA LEU A 72 8.68 -11.10 7.37
C LEU A 72 7.31 -10.45 7.33
N SER A 73 6.84 -10.11 6.15
CA SER A 73 5.53 -9.54 5.94
C SER A 73 4.73 -10.43 5.02
N VAL A 74 3.69 -11.05 5.54
CA VAL A 74 2.72 -11.82 4.77
C VAL A 74 1.48 -10.98 4.58
N GLN A 75 1.10 -10.80 3.33
CA GLN A 75 0.09 -9.85 2.88
C GLN A 75 -0.95 -10.55 2.00
N ALA A 76 -2.14 -9.97 1.86
CA ALA A 76 -3.16 -10.44 0.93
C ALA A 76 -3.83 -9.30 0.20
N ALA A 77 -3.93 -9.39 -1.13
CA ALA A 77 -4.80 -8.54 -1.94
C ALA A 77 -6.18 -9.20 -2.04
N THR A 78 -7.21 -8.54 -1.53
CA THR A 78 -8.54 -9.16 -1.37
C THR A 78 -9.66 -8.17 -1.62
N ASN A 79 -10.80 -8.68 -2.06
CA ASN A 79 -12.05 -7.92 -2.12
C ASN A 79 -12.71 -7.72 -0.74
N GLY A 80 -12.24 -8.40 0.31
CA GLY A 80 -12.67 -8.22 1.69
C GLY A 80 -13.99 -8.90 2.07
N ILE A 81 -14.70 -9.54 1.15
CA ILE A 81 -16.04 -10.11 1.43
C ILE A 81 -15.96 -11.14 2.57
N ARG A 82 -14.98 -12.05 2.53
CA ARG A 82 -14.83 -13.06 3.57
C ARG A 82 -14.49 -12.46 4.93
N PHE A 83 -13.62 -11.47 4.97
CA PHE A 83 -13.29 -10.73 6.20
C PHE A 83 -14.49 -9.98 6.79
N ALA A 84 -15.37 -9.44 5.92
CA ALA A 84 -16.62 -8.79 6.38
C ALA A 84 -17.62 -9.76 6.97
N GLN A 85 -17.67 -10.99 6.46
CA GLN A 85 -18.65 -12.00 6.86
C GLN A 85 -18.23 -12.79 8.09
N ASP A 86 -16.92 -12.95 8.35
CA ASP A 86 -16.39 -13.87 9.33
C ASP A 86 -15.22 -13.24 10.11
N LEU A 87 -15.55 -12.70 11.30
CA LEU A 87 -14.54 -12.15 12.22
C LEU A 87 -13.58 -13.23 12.73
N ASP A 88 -14.06 -14.46 12.93
CA ASP A 88 -13.21 -15.55 13.37
C ASP A 88 -12.17 -15.92 12.30
N PHE A 89 -12.55 -15.89 11.03
CA PHE A 89 -11.61 -16.03 9.93
C PHE A 89 -10.50 -14.94 9.98
N ALA A 90 -10.87 -13.68 10.25
CA ALA A 90 -9.89 -12.61 10.38
C ALA A 90 -8.92 -12.88 11.55
N LYS A 91 -9.42 -13.31 12.70
CA LYS A 91 -8.60 -13.69 13.86
C LYS A 91 -7.68 -14.87 13.56
N ARG A 92 -8.16 -15.90 12.86
CA ARG A 92 -7.35 -17.04 12.43
C ARG A 92 -6.29 -16.63 11.42
N ALA A 93 -6.61 -15.73 10.49
CA ALA A 93 -5.64 -15.20 9.55
C ALA A 93 -4.51 -14.43 10.26
N LYS A 94 -4.84 -13.61 11.28
CA LYS A 94 -3.85 -12.97 12.15
C LYS A 94 -2.99 -13.98 12.89
N ALA A 95 -3.60 -14.98 13.51
CA ALA A 95 -2.88 -16.04 14.23
C ALA A 95 -1.94 -16.83 13.30
N ALA A 96 -2.34 -17.07 12.05
CA ALA A 96 -1.49 -17.65 11.01
C ALA A 96 -0.31 -16.75 10.60
N GLY A 97 -0.38 -15.43 10.87
CA GLY A 97 0.68 -14.48 10.62
C GLY A 97 0.40 -13.48 9.49
N LEU A 98 -0.86 -13.34 9.05
CA LEU A 98 -1.25 -12.29 8.12
C LEU A 98 -1.05 -10.92 8.79
N ARG A 99 -0.24 -10.08 8.18
CA ARG A 99 0.12 -8.77 8.72
C ARG A 99 -0.72 -7.66 8.11
N LEU A 100 -0.88 -7.67 6.80
CA LEU A 100 -1.43 -6.56 6.02
C LEU A 100 -2.41 -7.07 4.97
N VAL A 101 -3.53 -6.39 4.84
CA VAL A 101 -4.50 -6.58 3.78
C VAL A 101 -4.50 -5.38 2.83
N TYR A 102 -4.27 -5.64 1.55
CA TYR A 102 -4.56 -4.70 0.46
C TYR A 102 -6.02 -4.87 0.08
N LEU A 103 -6.86 -4.01 0.65
CA LEU A 103 -8.31 -4.07 0.48
C LEU A 103 -8.74 -3.26 -0.74
N GLN A 104 -9.29 -3.92 -1.75
CA GLN A 104 -9.89 -3.23 -2.91
C GLN A 104 -10.98 -2.25 -2.44
N PHE A 105 -10.91 -0.97 -2.92
CA PHE A 105 -11.75 0.11 -2.42
C PHE A 105 -11.83 1.26 -3.43
N ASP A 106 -12.84 1.30 -4.29
CA ASP A 106 -12.88 2.23 -5.43
C ASP A 106 -13.75 3.48 -5.20
N GLY A 107 -14.33 3.62 -4.03
CA GLY A 107 -15.13 4.80 -3.69
C GLY A 107 -15.84 4.65 -2.34
N VAL A 108 -16.34 5.77 -1.82
CA VAL A 108 -16.95 5.88 -0.49
C VAL A 108 -18.48 5.73 -0.50
N THR A 109 -19.04 5.19 -1.56
CA THR A 109 -20.47 4.86 -1.66
C THR A 109 -20.67 3.51 -2.34
N ASN A 110 -21.83 2.89 -2.15
CA ASN A 110 -22.17 1.65 -2.86
C ASN A 110 -22.21 1.88 -4.38
N GLU A 111 -22.72 3.04 -4.81
CA GLU A 111 -22.82 3.43 -6.22
C GLU A 111 -21.43 3.53 -6.88
N ALA A 112 -20.46 4.16 -6.24
CA ALA A 112 -19.10 4.27 -6.74
C ALA A 112 -18.40 2.91 -6.92
N ASN A 113 -18.92 1.85 -6.30
CA ASN A 113 -18.41 0.49 -6.37
C ASN A 113 -19.26 -0.44 -7.27
N ASN A 114 -20.30 0.06 -7.97
CA ASN A 114 -21.24 -0.77 -8.75
C ASN A 114 -20.58 -1.58 -9.87
N HIS A 115 -19.51 -1.05 -10.49
CA HIS A 115 -18.74 -1.74 -11.52
C HIS A 115 -18.08 -3.05 -11.04
N ARG A 116 -18.09 -3.31 -9.74
CA ARG A 116 -17.61 -4.57 -9.14
C ARG A 116 -18.70 -5.65 -9.06
N GLY A 117 -19.94 -5.38 -9.48
CA GLY A 117 -21.03 -6.34 -9.55
C GLY A 117 -21.61 -6.76 -8.18
N VAL A 118 -21.40 -5.96 -7.13
CA VAL A 118 -21.95 -6.19 -5.78
C VAL A 118 -22.60 -4.90 -5.28
N GLY A 119 -23.93 -4.92 -5.10
CA GLY A 119 -24.73 -3.71 -4.87
C GLY A 119 -24.52 -3.00 -3.52
N ASN A 120 -23.98 -3.69 -2.51
CA ASN A 120 -23.72 -3.14 -1.17
C ASN A 120 -22.24 -3.18 -0.80
N LEU A 121 -21.37 -3.05 -1.79
CA LEU A 121 -19.93 -3.34 -1.61
C LEU A 121 -19.25 -2.38 -0.63
N PHE A 122 -19.62 -1.10 -0.61
CA PHE A 122 -19.06 -0.15 0.36
C PHE A 122 -19.37 -0.54 1.81
N ASP A 123 -20.61 -1.00 2.08
CA ASP A 123 -20.96 -1.47 3.44
C ASP A 123 -20.20 -2.75 3.81
N VAL A 124 -19.94 -3.63 2.84
CA VAL A 124 -19.07 -4.80 3.02
C VAL A 124 -17.66 -4.37 3.36
N LYS A 125 -17.10 -3.34 2.65
CA LYS A 125 -15.75 -2.83 2.96
C LYS A 125 -15.66 -2.26 4.37
N LYS A 126 -16.62 -1.47 4.80
CA LYS A 126 -16.65 -0.94 6.18
C LYS A 126 -16.60 -2.07 7.21
N ARG A 127 -17.43 -3.11 7.07
CA ARG A 127 -17.39 -4.26 7.97
C ARG A 127 -16.07 -5.04 7.91
N ALA A 128 -15.49 -5.18 6.71
CA ALA A 128 -14.17 -5.82 6.58
C ALA A 128 -13.11 -5.04 7.36
N ILE A 129 -13.07 -3.70 7.24
CA ILE A 129 -12.14 -2.82 7.96
C ILE A 129 -12.30 -2.99 9.48
N GLU A 130 -13.54 -2.98 10.00
CA GLU A 130 -13.80 -3.18 11.44
C GLU A 130 -13.33 -4.56 11.93
N ASN A 131 -13.59 -5.61 11.17
CA ASN A 131 -13.18 -6.97 11.54
C ASN A 131 -11.65 -7.13 11.47
N LEU A 132 -10.98 -6.53 10.47
CA LEU A 132 -9.54 -6.53 10.34
C LEU A 132 -8.88 -5.75 11.49
N LYS A 133 -9.40 -4.57 11.84
CA LYS A 133 -8.94 -3.81 13.02
C LYS A 133 -9.09 -4.63 14.30
N THR A 134 -10.25 -5.24 14.51
CA THR A 134 -10.52 -6.08 15.69
C THR A 134 -9.55 -7.28 15.76
N ALA A 135 -9.16 -7.84 14.62
CA ALA A 135 -8.18 -8.91 14.56
C ALA A 135 -6.72 -8.42 14.67
N GLY A 136 -6.46 -7.12 14.59
CA GLY A 136 -5.12 -6.52 14.63
C GLY A 136 -4.35 -6.71 13.31
N ILE A 137 -5.06 -6.69 12.17
CA ILE A 137 -4.48 -6.77 10.82
C ILE A 137 -4.50 -5.36 10.22
N ASP A 138 -3.34 -4.92 9.70
CA ASP A 138 -3.19 -3.64 9.02
C ASP A 138 -3.99 -3.59 7.71
N VAL A 139 -4.48 -2.41 7.34
CA VAL A 139 -5.26 -2.22 6.12
C VAL A 139 -4.65 -1.12 5.24
N THR A 140 -4.39 -1.46 3.99
CA THR A 140 -4.13 -0.50 2.90
C THR A 140 -5.33 -0.52 1.96
N LEU A 141 -5.96 0.63 1.72
CA LEU A 141 -6.98 0.74 0.68
C LEU A 141 -6.32 0.73 -0.69
N VAL A 142 -6.85 -0.06 -1.61
CA VAL A 142 -6.36 -0.14 -2.99
C VAL A 142 -7.46 0.24 -3.96
N THR A 143 -7.24 1.30 -4.69
CA THR A 143 -8.19 1.90 -5.61
C THR A 143 -7.71 1.78 -7.04
N THR A 144 -8.47 1.14 -7.91
CA THR A 144 -8.25 1.24 -9.35
C THR A 144 -8.86 2.55 -9.83
N ILE A 145 -8.03 3.49 -10.30
CA ILE A 145 -8.49 4.80 -10.79
C ILE A 145 -8.60 4.78 -12.31
N VAL A 146 -9.78 5.18 -12.77
CA VAL A 146 -10.12 5.35 -14.18
C VAL A 146 -10.57 6.78 -14.41
N ASN A 147 -9.86 7.50 -15.26
CA ASN A 147 -10.20 8.88 -15.59
C ASN A 147 -11.65 8.99 -16.10
N THR A 148 -12.37 10.01 -15.71
CA THR A 148 -13.79 10.27 -16.04
C THR A 148 -14.80 9.26 -15.47
N ILE A 149 -14.36 8.25 -14.70
CA ILE A 149 -15.25 7.26 -14.07
C ILE A 149 -15.26 7.42 -12.55
N ASN A 150 -14.09 7.35 -11.90
CA ASN A 150 -13.99 7.47 -10.44
C ASN A 150 -12.86 8.38 -9.96
N ASP A 151 -12.25 9.16 -10.84
CA ASP A 151 -11.21 10.15 -10.50
C ASP A 151 -11.71 11.18 -9.45
N GLN A 152 -13.01 11.48 -9.44
CA GLN A 152 -13.65 12.32 -8.42
C GLN A 152 -13.70 11.66 -7.03
N GLN A 153 -13.40 10.37 -6.90
CA GLN A 153 -13.34 9.66 -5.62
C GLN A 153 -11.99 9.77 -4.91
N VAL A 154 -10.97 10.35 -5.54
CA VAL A 154 -9.62 10.47 -4.97
C VAL A 154 -9.66 11.20 -3.61
N GLY A 155 -10.21 12.39 -3.57
CA GLY A 155 -10.36 13.16 -2.33
C GLY A 155 -11.21 12.45 -1.26
N PRO A 156 -12.45 12.03 -1.59
CA PRO A 156 -13.30 11.28 -0.66
C PRO A 156 -12.64 10.03 -0.07
N ILE A 157 -11.88 9.26 -0.84
CA ILE A 157 -11.17 8.07 -0.33
C ILE A 157 -10.06 8.45 0.64
N ILE A 158 -9.26 9.50 0.34
CA ILE A 158 -8.22 9.98 1.25
C ILE A 158 -8.86 10.51 2.54
N GLN A 159 -9.93 11.30 2.44
CA GLN A 159 -10.64 11.80 3.62
C GLN A 159 -11.20 10.65 4.47
N PHE A 160 -11.79 9.64 3.84
CA PHE A 160 -12.24 8.43 4.54
C PHE A 160 -11.09 7.73 5.27
N ALA A 161 -9.89 7.64 4.68
CA ALA A 161 -8.72 7.07 5.33
C ALA A 161 -8.25 7.93 6.51
N ILE A 162 -8.24 9.26 6.38
CA ILE A 162 -7.91 10.19 7.46
C ILE A 162 -8.90 10.05 8.63
N ASP A 163 -10.20 9.99 8.34
CA ASP A 163 -11.25 9.83 9.35
C ASP A 163 -11.16 8.48 10.09
N ASN A 164 -10.52 7.49 9.46
CA ASN A 164 -10.32 6.14 10.00
C ASN A 164 -8.82 5.79 10.15
N VAL A 165 -7.97 6.77 10.47
CA VAL A 165 -6.52 6.57 10.59
C VAL A 165 -6.12 5.53 11.63
N ASP A 166 -6.97 5.31 12.64
CA ASP A 166 -6.82 4.24 13.63
C ASP A 166 -7.00 2.82 13.06
N LYS A 167 -7.52 2.69 11.82
CA LYS A 167 -7.85 1.41 11.15
C LYS A 167 -7.14 1.25 9.80
N ILE A 168 -6.79 2.35 9.15
CA ILE A 168 -6.26 2.39 7.79
C ILE A 168 -4.87 3.02 7.81
N ASN A 169 -3.88 2.27 7.33
CA ASN A 169 -2.48 2.70 7.37
C ASN A 169 -2.04 3.42 6.09
N ALA A 170 -2.68 3.11 4.96
CA ALA A 170 -2.29 3.69 3.67
C ALA A 170 -3.43 3.62 2.64
N VAL A 171 -3.28 4.44 1.59
CA VAL A 171 -4.11 4.38 0.38
C VAL A 171 -3.17 4.23 -0.82
N SER A 172 -3.46 3.26 -1.68
CA SER A 172 -2.72 2.99 -2.92
C SER A 172 -3.66 3.20 -4.11
N PHE A 173 -3.44 4.27 -4.86
CA PHE A 173 -4.15 4.50 -6.12
C PHE A 173 -3.38 3.85 -7.26
N GLN A 174 -4.04 2.99 -8.00
CA GLN A 174 -3.49 2.27 -9.13
C GLN A 174 -4.19 2.73 -10.42
N PRO A 175 -3.51 3.45 -11.30
CA PRO A 175 -4.07 3.76 -12.61
C PRO A 175 -4.49 2.49 -13.32
N VAL A 176 -5.65 2.51 -13.98
CA VAL A 176 -6.16 1.36 -14.70
C VAL A 176 -5.14 0.86 -15.73
N SER A 177 -4.96 -0.45 -15.75
CA SER A 177 -4.23 -1.16 -16.82
C SER A 177 -5.27 -1.77 -17.76
N PHE A 178 -5.25 -1.37 -19.03
CA PHE A 178 -6.17 -1.87 -20.06
C PHE A 178 -5.71 -3.24 -20.55
N THR A 179 -5.82 -4.23 -19.69
CA THR A 179 -5.47 -5.63 -19.90
C THR A 179 -6.52 -6.54 -19.26
N GLY A 180 -6.47 -7.82 -19.56
CA GLY A 180 -7.47 -8.76 -19.08
C GLY A 180 -8.84 -8.45 -19.66
N ARG A 181 -9.84 -8.23 -18.82
CA ARG A 181 -11.22 -7.99 -19.29
C ARG A 181 -11.39 -6.72 -20.10
N ASP A 182 -10.48 -5.75 -19.96
CA ASP A 182 -10.52 -4.46 -20.66
C ASP A 182 -9.52 -4.37 -21.82
N GLU A 183 -8.94 -5.48 -22.29
CA GLU A 183 -7.94 -5.44 -23.36
C GLU A 183 -8.53 -5.00 -24.71
N ASP A 184 -9.81 -5.26 -24.96
CA ASP A 184 -10.53 -4.93 -26.19
C ASP A 184 -11.09 -3.49 -26.23
N ILE A 185 -10.80 -2.66 -25.23
CA ILE A 185 -11.25 -1.26 -25.23
C ILE A 185 -10.67 -0.51 -26.43
N ASP A 186 -11.48 0.29 -27.12
CA ASP A 186 -11.02 1.08 -28.25
C ASP A 186 -10.01 2.18 -27.84
N ASP A 187 -9.23 2.66 -28.83
CA ASP A 187 -8.14 3.62 -28.57
C ASP A 187 -8.66 4.97 -28.07
N GLU A 188 -9.84 5.40 -28.46
CA GLU A 188 -10.42 6.68 -28.05
C GLU A 188 -10.85 6.61 -26.58
N ALA A 189 -11.58 5.56 -26.20
CA ALA A 189 -11.95 5.30 -24.82
C ALA A 189 -10.70 5.10 -23.93
N ARG A 190 -9.68 4.38 -24.41
CA ARG A 190 -8.41 4.18 -23.70
C ARG A 190 -7.70 5.51 -23.42
N LYS A 191 -7.63 6.41 -24.40
CA LYS A 191 -7.05 7.76 -24.22
C LYS A 191 -7.84 8.57 -23.20
N LYS A 192 -9.18 8.54 -23.27
CA LYS A 192 -10.07 9.26 -22.37
C LYS A 192 -10.00 8.76 -20.93
N GLN A 193 -9.90 7.43 -20.75
CA GLN A 193 -9.92 6.80 -19.43
C GLN A 193 -8.55 6.67 -18.79
N ARG A 194 -7.48 7.01 -19.52
CA ARG A 194 -6.11 6.95 -19.00
C ARG A 194 -5.93 7.90 -17.83
N TYR A 195 -5.41 7.38 -16.73
CA TYR A 195 -5.03 8.12 -15.55
C TYR A 195 -3.50 8.02 -15.34
N THR A 196 -2.87 9.04 -14.78
CA THR A 196 -1.42 9.08 -14.56
C THR A 196 -1.09 9.53 -13.14
N LEU A 197 0.18 9.33 -12.73
CA LEU A 197 0.65 9.75 -11.42
C LEU A 197 0.51 11.28 -11.22
N SER A 198 0.75 12.07 -12.26
CA SER A 198 0.56 13.52 -12.19
C SER A 198 -0.91 13.91 -12.06
N HIS A 199 -1.85 13.22 -12.71
CA HIS A 199 -3.28 13.41 -12.45
C HIS A 199 -3.59 13.21 -10.98
N LEU A 200 -3.09 12.14 -10.35
CA LEU A 200 -3.31 11.86 -8.94
C LEU A 200 -2.86 13.03 -8.05
N ALA A 201 -1.63 13.50 -8.22
CA ALA A 201 -1.09 14.59 -7.39
C ALA A 201 -1.92 15.88 -7.54
N HIS A 202 -2.37 16.19 -8.76
CA HIS A 202 -3.22 17.36 -9.02
C HIS A 202 -4.64 17.18 -8.49
N ASP A 203 -5.22 15.99 -8.58
CA ASP A 203 -6.56 15.72 -8.05
C ASP A 203 -6.60 15.78 -6.52
N VAL A 204 -5.57 15.30 -5.84
CA VAL A 204 -5.46 15.45 -4.38
C VAL A 204 -5.42 16.92 -3.98
N LYS A 205 -4.63 17.74 -4.69
CA LYS A 205 -4.63 19.20 -4.47
C LYS A 205 -6.00 19.82 -4.74
N LYS A 206 -6.59 19.49 -5.88
CA LYS A 206 -7.88 20.06 -6.32
C LYS A 206 -9.04 19.69 -5.41
N GLN A 207 -9.09 18.44 -4.94
CA GLN A 207 -10.23 17.91 -4.20
C GLN A 207 -10.11 18.13 -2.69
N LEU A 208 -8.89 18.19 -2.13
CA LEU A 208 -8.65 18.34 -0.69
C LEU A 208 -7.87 19.58 -0.29
N GLY A 209 -7.12 20.19 -1.22
CA GLY A 209 -6.18 21.27 -0.88
C GLY A 209 -5.01 20.82 0.01
N LEU A 210 -4.82 19.50 0.15
CA LEU A 210 -3.95 18.91 1.17
C LEU A 210 -2.48 18.90 0.79
N THR A 211 -2.17 18.65 -0.51
CA THR A 211 -0.78 18.50 -0.98
C THR A 211 -0.45 19.44 -2.14
N GLU A 212 0.82 19.82 -2.24
CA GLU A 212 1.37 20.53 -3.39
C GLU A 212 2.07 19.53 -4.33
N PRO A 213 1.62 19.40 -5.61
CA PRO A 213 2.12 18.36 -6.52
C PRO A 213 3.63 18.32 -6.69
N MET A 214 4.29 19.50 -6.73
CA MET A 214 5.74 19.60 -6.96
C MET A 214 6.57 19.55 -5.67
N ARG A 215 5.97 19.70 -4.50
CA ARG A 215 6.68 19.69 -3.22
C ARG A 215 6.52 18.37 -2.48
N ASP A 216 5.31 17.80 -2.50
CA ASP A 216 4.92 16.77 -1.53
C ASP A 216 4.96 15.36 -2.08
N TRP A 217 5.20 15.18 -3.37
CA TRP A 217 5.18 13.88 -4.02
C TRP A 217 6.56 13.44 -4.50
N TYR A 218 6.99 12.27 -4.03
CA TYR A 218 8.31 11.72 -4.32
C TYR A 218 8.19 10.37 -5.03
N PRO A 219 9.10 10.08 -5.98
CA PRO A 219 9.22 8.71 -6.49
C PRO A 219 9.45 7.72 -5.35
N LEU A 220 8.86 6.54 -5.42
CA LEU A 220 9.06 5.51 -4.37
C LEU A 220 10.54 5.13 -4.22
N SER A 221 11.33 5.23 -5.30
CA SER A 221 12.78 5.03 -5.28
C SER A 221 13.55 6.07 -4.47
N ALA A 222 12.96 7.24 -4.17
CA ALA A 222 13.59 8.27 -3.34
C ALA A 222 13.79 7.82 -1.87
N SER A 223 13.09 6.77 -1.43
CA SER A 223 13.31 6.18 -0.10
C SER A 223 14.65 5.43 0.07
N GLY A 224 15.41 5.24 -1.02
CA GLY A 224 16.69 4.51 -0.99
C GLY A 224 17.66 4.93 0.11
N PRO A 225 17.98 6.24 0.27
CA PRO A 225 18.89 6.71 1.33
C PRO A 225 18.45 6.35 2.75
N PHE A 226 17.16 6.30 3.05
CA PHE A 226 16.65 5.83 4.34
C PHE A 226 16.89 4.32 4.53
N SER A 227 16.73 3.53 3.48
CA SER A 227 17.01 2.09 3.52
C SER A 227 18.50 1.83 3.73
N ASP A 228 19.38 2.62 3.08
CA ASP A 228 20.83 2.52 3.26
C ASP A 228 21.25 2.91 4.68
N LEU A 229 20.70 3.98 5.24
CA LEU A 229 20.91 4.38 6.64
C LEU A 229 20.54 3.26 7.59
N ARG A 230 19.40 2.64 7.35
CA ARG A 230 18.92 1.55 8.19
C ARG A 230 19.83 0.33 8.13
N ASP A 231 20.27 -0.08 6.94
CA ASP A 231 21.22 -1.17 6.76
C ASP A 231 22.52 -0.91 7.52
N GLN A 232 22.97 0.35 7.56
CA GLN A 232 24.13 0.77 8.33
C GLN A 232 23.92 0.63 9.86
N LEU A 233 22.72 0.97 10.33
CA LEU A 233 22.41 0.97 11.77
C LEU A 233 22.10 -0.42 12.32
N GLU A 234 21.38 -1.22 11.56
CA GLU A 234 20.87 -2.51 12.03
C GLU A 234 21.57 -3.71 11.40
N GLY A 235 22.21 -3.54 10.25
CA GLY A 235 22.85 -4.59 9.46
C GLY A 235 21.87 -5.21 8.45
N LEU A 236 22.43 -5.97 7.50
CA LEU A 236 21.69 -6.57 6.39
C LEU A 236 20.81 -7.77 6.78
N ASP A 237 21.14 -8.40 7.91
CA ASP A 237 20.48 -9.64 8.39
C ASP A 237 19.34 -9.35 9.40
N THR A 238 18.95 -8.10 9.55
CA THR A 238 17.89 -7.74 10.49
C THR A 238 16.50 -8.00 9.93
N GLU A 239 15.53 -8.02 10.83
CA GLU A 239 14.12 -8.27 10.53
C GLU A 239 13.53 -7.33 9.46
N TRP A 240 14.16 -6.19 9.23
CA TRP A 240 13.73 -5.16 8.31
C TRP A 240 14.76 -4.83 7.21
N GLY A 241 15.67 -5.71 6.87
CA GLY A 241 16.71 -5.46 5.87
C GLY A 241 16.29 -4.60 4.70
N ALA A 242 17.22 -4.06 3.96
CA ALA A 242 17.01 -3.01 2.96
C ALA A 242 15.80 -3.22 2.05
N LEU A 243 14.71 -2.55 2.34
CA LEU A 243 13.59 -2.39 1.42
C LEU A 243 13.94 -1.31 0.39
N LYS A 244 14.80 -1.67 -0.58
CA LYS A 244 15.08 -0.77 -1.70
C LYS A 244 14.01 -0.97 -2.77
N CYS A 245 13.25 0.09 -3.04
CA CYS A 245 12.44 0.12 -4.25
C CYS A 245 13.38 0.34 -5.45
N GLY A 246 13.65 -0.72 -6.20
CA GLY A 246 14.44 -0.64 -7.44
C GLY A 246 13.64 -0.25 -8.66
N CYS A 247 12.40 0.22 -8.51
CA CYS A 247 11.56 0.59 -9.64
C CYS A 247 12.02 1.94 -10.25
N HIS A 248 11.71 2.10 -11.53
CA HIS A 248 11.93 3.36 -12.22
C HIS A 248 11.15 4.50 -11.52
N PRO A 249 11.68 5.73 -11.42
CA PRO A 249 10.99 6.85 -10.77
C PRO A 249 9.55 7.10 -11.25
N ASN A 250 9.26 6.79 -12.51
CA ASN A 250 7.92 6.92 -13.08
C ASN A 250 6.96 5.75 -12.78
N CYS A 251 7.41 4.71 -12.08
CA CYS A 251 6.55 3.56 -11.73
C CYS A 251 5.60 3.86 -10.58
N GLY A 252 5.97 4.78 -9.69
CA GLY A 252 5.14 5.14 -8.55
C GLY A 252 5.66 6.37 -7.83
N ILE A 253 4.74 7.18 -7.36
CA ILE A 253 5.01 8.32 -6.47
C ILE A 253 4.23 8.12 -5.18
N GLY A 254 4.69 8.75 -4.11
CA GLY A 254 4.02 8.72 -2.82
C GLY A 254 4.27 9.98 -2.03
N THR A 255 3.42 10.19 -1.04
CA THR A 255 3.60 11.17 0.01
C THR A 255 3.28 10.54 1.36
N LEU A 256 3.82 11.09 2.42
CA LEU A 256 3.51 10.71 3.78
C LEU A 256 2.66 11.81 4.41
N LEU A 257 1.52 11.43 4.98
CA LEU A 257 0.66 12.34 5.74
C LEU A 257 0.82 12.05 7.23
N LEU A 258 1.07 13.10 8.01
CA LEU A 258 0.95 13.05 9.45
C LEU A 258 -0.48 13.41 9.82
N VAL A 259 -1.16 12.51 10.49
CA VAL A 259 -2.57 12.67 10.85
C VAL A 259 -2.71 12.68 12.37
N ASN A 260 -3.34 13.71 12.89
CA ASN A 260 -3.71 13.75 14.31
C ASN A 260 -4.92 12.84 14.54
N GLU A 261 -4.77 11.83 15.39
CA GLU A 261 -5.81 10.84 15.65
C GLU A 261 -7.08 11.41 16.31
N THR A 262 -6.96 12.52 17.03
CA THR A 262 -8.09 13.15 17.71
C THR A 262 -8.83 14.13 16.83
N THR A 263 -8.09 15.05 16.19
CA THR A 263 -8.69 16.14 15.39
C THR A 263 -8.93 15.73 13.93
N ARG A 264 -8.31 14.62 13.47
CA ARG A 264 -8.33 14.18 12.07
C ARG A 264 -7.74 15.21 11.09
N THR A 265 -6.94 16.13 11.59
CA THR A 265 -6.15 17.04 10.75
C THR A 265 -4.97 16.29 10.17
N ALA A 266 -4.70 16.52 8.89
CA ALA A 266 -3.60 15.89 8.17
C ALA A 266 -2.65 16.94 7.58
N VAL A 267 -1.35 16.69 7.64
CA VAL A 267 -0.31 17.56 7.07
C VAL A 267 0.67 16.70 6.28
N PRO A 268 1.03 17.09 5.05
CA PRO A 268 2.08 16.41 4.30
C PRO A 268 3.43 16.53 5.02
N PHE A 269 4.11 15.40 5.20
CA PHE A 269 5.43 15.39 5.83
C PHE A 269 6.44 16.33 5.14
N PRO A 270 6.48 16.42 3.78
CA PRO A 270 7.37 17.36 3.13
C PRO A 270 7.03 18.84 3.33
N GLN A 271 5.84 19.17 3.86
CA GLN A 271 5.53 20.54 4.26
C GLN A 271 6.33 20.97 5.50
N ILE A 272 6.47 20.05 6.46
CA ILE A 272 7.15 20.34 7.74
C ILE A 272 8.65 20.00 7.73
N LEU A 273 9.13 19.33 6.70
CA LEU A 273 10.52 18.92 6.54
C LEU A 273 11.00 19.18 5.11
N ASP A 274 12.17 19.80 4.96
CA ASP A 274 12.82 19.92 3.66
C ASP A 274 13.37 18.55 3.21
N THR A 275 12.48 17.76 2.60
CA THR A 275 12.75 16.37 2.25
C THR A 275 13.89 16.23 1.25
N ASP A 276 14.03 17.16 0.30
CA ASP A 276 15.10 17.12 -0.70
C ASP A 276 16.46 17.22 -0.03
N ARG A 277 16.63 18.20 0.86
CA ARG A 277 17.88 18.35 1.63
C ARG A 277 18.15 17.17 2.56
N VAL A 278 17.11 16.65 3.21
CA VAL A 278 17.26 15.45 4.05
C VAL A 278 17.76 14.26 3.22
N LEU A 279 17.22 14.03 2.02
CA LEU A 279 17.65 12.95 1.15
C LEU A 279 19.11 13.14 0.66
N GLU A 280 19.53 14.38 0.38
CA GLU A 280 20.93 14.70 0.04
C GLU A 280 21.87 14.47 1.22
N ASP A 281 21.53 14.99 2.40
CA ASP A 281 22.32 14.80 3.63
C ASP A 281 22.44 13.31 3.98
N LEU A 282 21.35 12.53 3.82
CA LEU A 282 21.37 11.08 4.07
C LEU A 282 22.34 10.33 3.15
N LYS A 283 22.45 10.73 1.88
CA LYS A 283 23.47 10.16 0.98
C LYS A 283 24.88 10.42 1.52
N ILE A 284 25.15 11.66 1.95
CA ILE A 284 26.45 12.04 2.52
C ILE A 284 26.72 11.24 3.80
N ILE A 285 25.75 11.12 4.70
CA ILE A 285 25.86 10.34 5.95
C ILE A 285 26.18 8.88 5.62
N ASN A 286 25.46 8.27 4.68
CA ASN A 286 25.66 6.89 4.27
C ASN A 286 27.05 6.63 3.68
N ASP A 287 27.60 7.62 2.97
CA ASP A 287 28.92 7.49 2.35
C ASP A 287 30.08 7.75 3.33
N THR A 288 29.89 8.62 4.33
CA THR A 288 30.98 9.12 5.19
C THR A 288 30.98 8.58 6.60
N CYS A 289 29.81 8.37 7.22
CA CYS A 289 29.71 7.90 8.59
C CYS A 289 29.80 6.38 8.66
N ARG A 290 30.65 5.86 9.57
CA ARG A 290 30.84 4.39 9.77
C ARG A 290 30.51 3.94 11.19
N ALA A 291 30.56 4.83 12.17
CA ALA A 291 30.26 4.53 13.55
C ALA A 291 28.79 4.81 13.86
N LYS A 292 28.05 3.80 14.32
CA LYS A 292 26.60 3.93 14.62
C LYS A 292 26.22 5.17 15.45
N PRO A 293 26.91 5.52 16.56
CA PRO A 293 26.56 6.72 17.32
C PRO A 293 26.68 8.01 16.52
N VAL A 294 27.72 8.10 15.67
CA VAL A 294 27.95 9.26 14.80
C VAL A 294 26.87 9.34 13.73
N THR A 295 26.52 8.22 13.11
CA THR A 295 25.46 8.11 12.11
C THR A 295 24.12 8.57 12.68
N VAL A 296 23.74 8.08 13.87
CA VAL A 296 22.51 8.48 14.56
C VAL A 296 22.52 9.98 14.89
N PHE A 297 23.65 10.49 15.44
CA PHE A 297 23.77 11.90 15.76
C PHE A 297 23.63 12.80 14.51
N GLN A 298 24.30 12.44 13.41
CA GLN A 298 24.21 13.20 12.16
C GLN A 298 22.79 13.14 11.57
N PHE A 299 22.14 11.98 11.63
CA PHE A 299 20.75 11.85 11.20
C PHE A 299 19.80 12.77 11.98
N VAL A 300 19.88 12.73 13.33
CA VAL A 300 19.05 13.61 14.18
C VAL A 300 19.33 15.09 13.86
N LEU A 301 20.61 15.44 13.69
CA LEU A 301 20.98 16.82 13.35
C LEU A 301 20.46 17.24 11.97
N THR A 302 20.46 16.35 10.99
CA THR A 302 19.88 16.57 9.66
C THR A 302 18.37 16.84 9.76
N ILE A 303 17.63 16.04 10.51
CA ILE A 303 16.19 16.27 10.72
C ILE A 303 15.95 17.66 11.37
N LEU A 304 16.67 17.95 12.45
CA LEU A 304 16.50 19.23 13.17
C LEU A 304 16.84 20.47 12.31
N ARG A 305 17.87 20.38 11.46
CA ARG A 305 18.29 21.48 10.58
C ARG A 305 17.30 21.75 9.45
N ASN A 306 16.62 20.71 8.98
CA ASN A 306 15.74 20.77 7.84
C ASN A 306 14.26 20.83 8.23
N ALA A 307 13.94 20.82 9.54
CA ALA A 307 12.58 20.97 10.04
C ALA A 307 12.07 22.41 9.88
N ARG A 308 10.86 22.56 9.38
CA ARG A 308 10.15 23.84 9.22
C ARG A 308 9.20 24.02 10.39
N PHE A 309 9.72 24.40 11.55
CA PHE A 309 8.97 24.48 12.80
C PHE A 309 7.75 25.42 12.73
N SER A 310 7.79 26.46 11.89
CA SER A 310 6.66 27.38 11.66
C SER A 310 5.48 26.75 10.91
N GLU A 311 5.72 25.63 10.22
CA GLU A 311 4.70 24.92 9.43
C GLU A 311 4.10 23.73 10.20
N MET A 312 4.58 23.50 11.42
CA MET A 312 4.06 22.40 12.25
C MET A 312 2.66 22.74 12.77
N PRO A 313 1.71 21.79 12.72
CA PRO A 313 0.38 21.98 13.29
C PRO A 313 0.44 22.26 14.81
N GLU A 314 -0.53 23.03 15.31
CA GLU A 314 -0.69 23.20 16.75
C GLU A 314 -0.85 21.83 17.45
N GLY A 315 -0.12 21.64 18.53
CA GLY A 315 -0.14 20.40 19.32
C GLY A 315 0.83 19.32 18.85
N MET A 316 1.49 19.50 17.69
CA MET A 316 2.55 18.59 17.28
C MET A 316 3.85 18.96 18.03
N ASN A 317 4.42 18.01 18.75
CA ASN A 317 5.74 18.17 19.35
C ASN A 317 6.70 17.08 18.83
N LEU A 318 7.99 17.41 18.76
CA LEU A 318 9.05 16.49 18.26
C LEU A 318 9.26 15.23 19.13
N ARG A 319 8.49 15.05 20.20
CA ARG A 319 8.59 13.91 21.10
C ARG A 319 7.52 12.83 20.81
N GLU A 320 6.51 13.15 20.04
CA GLU A 320 5.48 12.24 19.54
C GLU A 320 5.78 11.82 18.09
#